data_d83ce85e79220afe247f694ed9a6dd79
#
_entry.id   d83ce85e79220afe247f694ed9a6dd79
#
_cell.length_a   1.000
_cell.length_b   1.000
_cell.length_c   1.000
_cell.angle_alpha   90.00
_cell.angle_beta   90.00
_cell.angle_gamma   90.00
#
_symmetry.space_group_name_H-M   'P 1'
#
loop_
_entity.id
_entity.type
_entity.pdbx_description
1 polymer ?
#
loop_
_entity_poly.entity_id
_entity_poly.type
_entity_poly.pdbx_seq_one_letter_code
_entity_poly.pdbx_strand_id
1 'polypeptide(L)'
;MKEIIGSKVCELVGNEFNKKMNTEKTFIVVKVKGYDEVNDWCQHYIIRDKDGNEKEIREVDCVATPRENCSCEDERIAKFLEDNGVYAEVYTYYNNVNVSINGDWKHDHGWGDVLMGYLGYKKVNEEVTEENGSDWYGSIHRYVLAQ
;
A
#
# COMPACT_ATOMS: atom_id res chain seq x y z
N MET A 1 8.50 9.99 8.54
CA MET A 1 8.42 9.36 7.22
C MET A 1 9.50 8.29 7.11
N LYS A 2 9.15 7.13 6.61
CA LYS A 2 10.10 6.02 6.49
C LYS A 2 11.10 6.29 5.36
N GLU A 3 12.38 6.02 5.63
CA GLU A 3 13.41 6.02 4.61
C GLU A 3 13.17 4.85 3.66
N ILE A 4 12.98 5.11 2.37
CA ILE A 4 12.72 4.05 1.40
C ILE A 4 13.98 3.26 1.02
N ILE A 5 15.16 3.88 1.04
CA ILE A 5 16.42 3.20 0.74
C ILE A 5 16.67 2.12 1.79
N GLY A 6 16.94 0.89 1.34
CA GLY A 6 17.09 -0.27 2.21
C GLY A 6 15.80 -1.02 2.46
N SER A 7 14.66 -0.50 2.02
CA SER A 7 13.37 -1.17 2.19
C SER A 7 13.22 -2.35 1.25
N LYS A 8 12.63 -3.42 1.77
CA LYS A 8 12.27 -4.59 0.97
C LYS A 8 10.95 -4.29 0.26
N VAL A 9 10.92 -4.52 -1.04
CA VAL A 9 9.76 -4.20 -1.88
C VAL A 9 9.44 -5.35 -2.84
N CYS A 10 8.20 -5.37 -3.32
CA CYS A 10 7.74 -6.24 -4.40
C CYS A 10 7.21 -5.38 -5.54
N GLU A 11 7.18 -5.94 -6.74
CA GLU A 11 6.58 -5.28 -7.89
C GLU A 11 5.07 -5.50 -7.91
N LEU A 12 4.33 -4.52 -8.41
CA LEU A 12 2.95 -4.71 -8.81
C LEU A 12 2.92 -5.21 -10.25
N VAL A 13 2.14 -6.26 -10.48
CA VAL A 13 1.97 -6.84 -11.82
C VAL A 13 0.48 -6.89 -12.18
N GLY A 14 0.18 -6.98 -13.46
CA GLY A 14 -1.18 -6.99 -13.96
C GLY A 14 -1.53 -5.70 -14.70
N ASN A 15 -2.81 -5.54 -15.03
CA ASN A 15 -3.31 -4.34 -15.70
C ASN A 15 -4.03 -3.44 -14.69
N GLU A 16 -4.54 -2.30 -15.15
CA GLU A 16 -5.18 -1.31 -14.26
C GLU A 16 -6.42 -1.82 -13.53
N PHE A 17 -7.04 -2.90 -14.01
CA PHE A 17 -8.23 -3.47 -13.40
C PHE A 17 -7.92 -4.68 -12.50
N ASN A 18 -6.70 -5.18 -12.54
CA ASN A 18 -6.37 -6.46 -11.90
C ASN A 18 -4.91 -6.48 -11.46
N LYS A 19 -4.54 -5.55 -10.61
CA LYS A 19 -3.18 -5.44 -10.07
C LYS A 19 -3.01 -6.32 -8.84
N LYS A 20 -1.84 -6.92 -8.72
CA LYS A 20 -1.46 -7.71 -7.54
C LYS A 20 0.04 -7.61 -7.33
N MET A 21 0.47 -7.89 -6.10
CA MET A 21 1.89 -7.94 -5.77
C MET A 21 2.49 -9.24 -6.29
N ASN A 22 3.66 -9.12 -6.93
CA ASN A 22 4.45 -10.29 -7.29
C ASN A 22 5.29 -10.66 -6.06
N THR A 23 4.85 -11.68 -5.31
CA THR A 23 5.52 -12.12 -4.10
C THR A 23 6.63 -13.14 -4.33
N GLU A 24 6.78 -13.61 -5.56
CA GLU A 24 7.81 -14.60 -5.91
C GLU A 24 9.21 -14.01 -5.86
N LYS A 25 9.33 -12.70 -6.01
CA LYS A 25 10.61 -12.02 -6.06
C LYS A 25 10.57 -10.74 -5.26
N THR A 26 11.53 -10.59 -4.35
CA THR A 26 11.70 -9.38 -3.56
C THR A 26 12.95 -8.64 -3.97
N PHE A 27 12.95 -7.34 -3.73
CA PHE A 27 14.04 -6.44 -4.06
C PHE A 27 14.33 -5.53 -2.88
N ILE A 28 15.51 -4.91 -2.88
CA ILE A 28 15.86 -3.85 -1.95
C ILE A 28 15.97 -2.56 -2.75
N VAL A 29 15.42 -1.48 -2.24
CA VAL A 29 15.60 -0.15 -2.85
C VAL A 29 17.00 0.32 -2.53
N VAL A 30 17.82 0.59 -3.56
CA VAL A 30 19.21 1.01 -3.38
C VAL A 30 19.44 2.48 -3.71
N LYS A 31 18.54 3.09 -4.48
CA LYS A 31 18.67 4.49 -4.88
C LYS A 31 17.32 5.10 -5.20
N VAL A 32 17.16 6.37 -4.86
CA VAL A 32 16.02 7.20 -5.29
C VAL A 32 16.51 8.05 -6.45
N LYS A 33 15.95 7.86 -7.64
CA LYS A 33 16.35 8.63 -8.82
C LYS A 33 15.76 10.02 -8.85
N GLY A 34 14.58 10.20 -8.29
CA GLY A 34 13.89 11.45 -8.30
C GLY A 34 12.58 11.42 -9.06
N TYR A 35 11.90 12.55 -9.04
CA TYR A 35 10.57 12.73 -9.60
C TYR A 35 10.70 13.13 -11.06
N ASP A 36 10.08 12.38 -11.98
CA ASP A 36 10.12 12.67 -13.41
C ASP A 36 8.91 13.52 -13.79
N GLU A 37 9.08 14.84 -13.80
CA GLU A 37 8.03 15.80 -14.11
C GLU A 37 7.68 15.85 -15.59
N VAL A 38 8.52 15.29 -16.45
CA VAL A 38 8.35 15.38 -17.91
C VAL A 38 7.56 14.19 -18.45
N ASN A 39 7.88 13.00 -17.99
CA ASN A 39 7.34 11.78 -18.59
C ASN A 39 6.13 11.21 -17.84
N ASP A 40 6.21 11.04 -16.52
CA ASP A 40 5.15 10.33 -15.82
C ASP A 40 4.75 10.93 -14.47
N TRP A 41 5.34 12.05 -14.07
CA TRP A 41 5.01 12.73 -12.81
C TRP A 41 5.14 11.81 -11.60
N CYS A 42 6.10 10.89 -11.64
CA CYS A 42 6.25 9.85 -10.64
C CYS A 42 7.70 9.78 -10.15
N GLN A 43 7.87 9.44 -8.87
CA GLN A 43 9.16 9.13 -8.30
C GLN A 43 9.64 7.80 -8.87
N HIS A 44 10.96 7.69 -9.12
CA HIS A 44 11.59 6.48 -9.62
C HIS A 44 12.64 5.97 -8.64
N TYR A 45 12.74 4.67 -8.51
CA TYR A 45 13.72 3.99 -7.67
C TYR A 45 14.56 3.03 -8.49
N ILE A 46 15.79 2.78 -8.01
CA ILE A 46 16.57 1.64 -8.46
C ILE A 46 16.43 0.56 -7.40
N ILE A 47 16.02 -0.63 -7.82
CA ILE A 47 15.84 -1.79 -6.95
C ILE A 47 16.79 -2.90 -7.36
N ARG A 48 17.22 -3.70 -6.37
CA ARG A 48 18.20 -4.78 -6.57
C ARG A 48 17.64 -6.07 -6.02
N ASP A 49 17.73 -7.14 -6.79
CA ASP A 49 17.34 -8.48 -6.32
C ASP A 49 18.49 -9.18 -5.57
N LYS A 50 18.23 -10.40 -5.09
CA LYS A 50 19.22 -11.18 -4.32
C LYS A 50 20.43 -11.59 -5.14
N ASP A 51 20.32 -11.62 -6.46
CA ASP A 51 21.40 -11.99 -7.38
C ASP A 51 22.25 -10.78 -7.79
N GLY A 52 21.91 -9.59 -7.29
CA GLY A 52 22.63 -8.36 -7.60
C GLY A 52 22.14 -7.65 -8.85
N ASN A 53 21.09 -8.13 -9.51
CA ASN A 53 20.54 -7.49 -10.68
C ASN A 53 19.71 -6.27 -10.29
N GLU A 54 19.95 -5.16 -10.97
CA GLU A 54 19.26 -3.89 -10.70
C GLU A 54 18.35 -3.50 -11.83
N LYS A 55 17.29 -2.79 -11.49
CA LYS A 55 16.42 -2.17 -12.49
C LYS A 55 15.74 -0.93 -11.91
N GLU A 56 15.25 -0.09 -12.80
CA GLU A 56 14.48 1.08 -12.44
C GLU A 56 13.00 0.73 -12.38
N ILE A 57 12.30 1.27 -11.37
CA ILE A 57 10.87 1.06 -11.20
C ILE A 57 10.22 2.37 -10.77
N ARG A 58 8.97 2.60 -11.20
CA ARG A 58 8.20 3.74 -10.70
C ARG A 58 7.67 3.42 -9.31
N GLU A 59 7.58 4.46 -8.48
CA GLU A 59 7.02 4.33 -7.13
C GLU A 59 5.63 3.66 -7.14
N VAL A 60 4.80 4.01 -8.13
CA VAL A 60 3.43 3.47 -8.24
C VAL A 60 3.38 1.99 -8.61
N ASP A 61 4.48 1.43 -9.08
CA ASP A 61 4.58 0.01 -9.44
C ASP A 61 5.32 -0.80 -8.38
N CYS A 62 5.64 -0.20 -7.25
CA CYS A 62 6.50 -0.75 -6.21
C CYS A 62 5.76 -0.73 -4.87
N VAL A 63 5.75 -1.85 -4.17
CA VAL A 63 5.06 -1.98 -2.89
C VAL A 63 6.04 -2.41 -1.81
N ALA A 64 6.16 -1.59 -0.76
CA ALA A 64 6.96 -1.95 0.41
C ALA A 64 6.28 -3.12 1.15
N THR A 65 7.07 -4.11 1.56
CA THR A 65 6.54 -5.28 2.29
C THR A 65 6.20 -4.89 3.74
N PRO A 66 5.34 -5.66 4.42
CA PRO A 66 5.00 -5.37 5.81
C PRO A 66 6.22 -5.35 6.72
N ARG A 67 6.19 -4.50 7.74
CA ARG A 67 7.23 -4.47 8.77
C ARG A 67 7.13 -5.70 9.66
N GLU A 68 8.27 -6.20 10.13
CA GLU A 68 8.32 -7.45 10.91
C GLU A 68 8.10 -7.25 12.41
N ASN A 69 8.46 -6.10 12.96
CA ASN A 69 8.52 -5.89 14.41
C ASN A 69 7.39 -4.99 14.92
N CYS A 70 6.14 -5.33 14.58
CA CYS A 70 4.99 -4.62 15.08
C CYS A 70 4.41 -5.27 16.33
N SER A 71 3.83 -4.46 17.23
CA SER A 71 3.32 -4.94 18.51
C SER A 71 2.01 -5.72 18.39
N CYS A 72 1.23 -5.46 17.33
CA CYS A 72 -0.04 -6.13 17.07
C CYS A 72 -0.38 -6.07 15.59
N GLU A 73 -1.43 -6.81 15.21
CA GLU A 73 -1.87 -6.87 13.81
C GLU A 73 -2.38 -5.51 13.31
N ASP A 74 -3.11 -4.77 14.15
CA ASP A 74 -3.61 -3.45 13.75
C ASP A 74 -2.46 -2.50 13.42
N GLU A 75 -1.41 -2.51 14.22
CA GLU A 75 -0.21 -1.70 13.95
C GLU A 75 0.49 -2.16 12.66
N ARG A 76 0.61 -3.45 12.46
CA ARG A 76 1.23 -4.01 11.27
C ARG A 76 0.49 -3.57 10.01
N ILE A 77 -0.83 -3.64 10.01
CA ILE A 77 -1.67 -3.19 8.89
C ILE A 77 -1.52 -1.69 8.67
N ALA A 78 -1.63 -0.89 9.74
CA ALA A 78 -1.53 0.56 9.64
C ALA A 78 -0.18 1.00 9.07
N LYS A 79 0.91 0.40 9.54
CA LYS A 79 2.25 0.73 9.06
C LYS A 79 2.48 0.27 7.62
N PHE A 80 1.96 -0.89 7.26
CA PHE A 80 2.03 -1.36 5.89
C PHE A 80 1.30 -0.42 4.92
N LEU A 81 0.11 0.01 5.28
CA LEU A 81 -0.64 0.98 4.48
C LEU A 81 0.10 2.32 4.37
N GLU A 82 0.60 2.82 5.51
CA GLU A 82 1.35 4.08 5.55
C GLU A 82 2.61 4.02 4.68
N ASP A 83 3.37 2.94 4.76
CA ASP A 83 4.58 2.77 3.96
C ASP A 83 4.28 2.76 2.46
N ASN A 84 3.06 2.47 2.09
CA ASN A 84 2.60 2.43 0.70
C ASN A 84 1.70 3.62 0.32
N GLY A 85 1.72 4.66 1.13
CA GLY A 85 1.05 5.93 0.82
C GLY A 85 -0.43 5.98 1.17
N VAL A 86 -0.93 5.03 1.94
CA VAL A 86 -2.32 5.02 2.41
C VAL A 86 -2.33 5.34 3.90
N TYR A 87 -2.84 6.51 4.25
CA TYR A 87 -2.91 6.95 5.65
C TYR A 87 -4.28 6.64 6.21
N ALA A 88 -4.33 5.74 7.16
CA ALA A 88 -5.59 5.23 7.68
C ALA A 88 -5.49 4.91 9.16
N GLU A 89 -6.61 4.98 9.83
CA GLU A 89 -6.77 4.41 11.16
C GLU A 89 -7.25 2.97 11.01
N VAL A 90 -6.61 2.05 11.71
CA VAL A 90 -6.94 0.63 11.64
C VAL A 90 -7.34 0.16 13.04
N TYR A 91 -8.52 -0.44 13.13
CA TYR A 91 -8.99 -1.01 14.39
C TYR A 91 -9.79 -2.28 14.12
N THR A 92 -9.64 -3.24 15.02
CA THR A 92 -10.39 -4.50 14.96
C THR A 92 -11.60 -4.40 15.88
N TYR A 93 -12.76 -4.73 15.34
CA TYR A 93 -14.00 -4.81 16.09
C TYR A 93 -14.66 -6.16 15.81
N TYR A 94 -14.75 -6.99 16.84
CA TYR A 94 -15.06 -8.41 16.69
C TYR A 94 -14.06 -9.06 15.73
N ASN A 95 -14.52 -9.68 14.64
CA ASN A 95 -13.64 -10.32 13.67
C ASN A 95 -13.42 -9.45 12.42
N ASN A 96 -13.85 -8.19 12.47
CA ASN A 96 -13.71 -7.28 11.34
C ASN A 96 -12.54 -6.33 11.56
N VAL A 97 -11.71 -6.18 10.56
CA VAL A 97 -10.68 -5.15 10.53
C VAL A 97 -11.27 -3.95 9.78
N ASN A 98 -11.35 -2.83 10.47
CA ASN A 98 -11.90 -1.60 9.92
C ASN A 98 -10.74 -0.67 9.57
N VAL A 99 -10.70 -0.25 8.32
CA VAL A 99 -9.68 0.67 7.81
C VAL A 99 -10.39 1.97 7.45
N SER A 100 -10.16 3.00 8.27
CA SER A 100 -10.74 4.32 8.06
C SER A 100 -9.75 5.19 7.32
N ILE A 101 -10.04 5.50 6.07
CA ILE A 101 -9.16 6.25 5.17
C ILE A 101 -9.70 7.65 5.00
N ASN A 102 -8.84 8.65 5.21
CA ASN A 102 -9.22 10.06 5.15
C ASN A 102 -8.74 10.69 3.84
N GLY A 103 -9.68 10.83 2.90
CA GLY A 103 -9.47 11.69 1.73
C GLY A 103 -8.32 11.32 0.79
N ASP A 104 -7.79 10.12 0.89
CA ASP A 104 -6.72 9.69 -0.01
C ASP A 104 -7.34 9.19 -1.32
N TRP A 105 -7.09 9.93 -2.39
CA TRP A 105 -7.59 9.59 -3.72
C TRP A 105 -7.10 8.24 -4.24
N LYS A 106 -5.99 7.72 -3.72
CA LYS A 106 -5.44 6.44 -4.17
C LYS A 106 -6.39 5.27 -3.94
N HIS A 107 -7.16 5.30 -2.86
CA HIS A 107 -8.07 4.19 -2.60
C HIS A 107 -9.27 4.17 -3.55
N ASP A 108 -9.57 5.28 -4.24
CA ASP A 108 -10.61 5.29 -5.28
C ASP A 108 -10.28 4.34 -6.42
N HIS A 109 -9.03 3.94 -6.54
CA HIS A 109 -8.55 2.99 -7.54
C HIS A 109 -8.37 1.58 -6.95
N GLY A 110 -8.91 1.31 -5.77
CA GLY A 110 -8.81 0.01 -5.12
C GLY A 110 -7.44 -0.31 -4.55
N TRP A 111 -6.60 0.69 -4.35
CA TRP A 111 -5.25 0.50 -3.86
C TRP A 111 -5.22 -0.17 -2.48
N GLY A 112 -6.06 0.31 -1.56
CA GLY A 112 -6.17 -0.30 -0.23
C GLY A 112 -6.58 -1.77 -0.30
N ASP A 113 -7.49 -2.12 -1.22
CA ASP A 113 -7.96 -3.50 -1.37
C ASP A 113 -6.84 -4.42 -1.87
N VAL A 114 -5.99 -3.93 -2.77
CA VAL A 114 -4.81 -4.67 -3.26
C VAL A 114 -3.86 -4.96 -2.09
N LEU A 115 -3.58 -3.96 -1.28
CA LEU A 115 -2.68 -4.08 -0.13
C LEU A 115 -3.26 -5.03 0.93
N MET A 116 -4.53 -4.88 1.27
CA MET A 116 -5.19 -5.76 2.23
C MET A 116 -5.27 -7.19 1.70
N GLY A 117 -5.51 -7.37 0.42
CA GLY A 117 -5.49 -8.68 -0.22
C GLY A 117 -4.16 -9.39 -0.09
N TYR A 118 -3.06 -8.64 -0.22
CA TYR A 118 -1.72 -9.19 0.01
C TYR A 118 -1.56 -9.73 1.44
N LEU A 119 -2.14 -9.03 2.43
CA LEU A 119 -2.08 -9.47 3.84
C LEU A 119 -3.03 -10.63 4.13
N GLY A 120 -3.83 -11.07 3.18
CA GLY A 120 -4.76 -12.19 3.35
C GLY A 120 -6.17 -11.78 3.75
N TYR A 121 -6.54 -10.53 3.57
CA TYR A 121 -7.87 -10.03 3.91
C TYR A 121 -8.71 -9.83 2.66
N LYS A 122 -10.03 -9.97 2.81
CA LYS A 122 -11.00 -9.62 1.76
C LYS A 122 -11.99 -8.59 2.27
N LYS A 123 -12.39 -7.69 1.42
CA LYS A 123 -13.35 -6.65 1.78
C LYS A 123 -14.77 -7.21 1.84
N VAL A 124 -15.49 -6.89 2.91
CA VAL A 124 -16.88 -7.31 3.12
C VAL A 124 -17.84 -6.13 3.11
N ASN A 125 -17.36 -4.91 3.32
CA ASN A 125 -18.20 -3.72 3.30
C ASN A 125 -17.36 -2.46 3.07
N GLU A 126 -18.00 -1.44 2.52
CA GLU A 126 -17.42 -0.12 2.34
C GLU A 126 -18.47 0.92 2.64
N GLU A 127 -18.11 1.92 3.44
CA GLU A 127 -18.99 3.02 3.80
C GLU A 127 -18.27 4.33 3.55
N VAL A 128 -18.84 5.18 2.70
CA VAL A 128 -18.30 6.49 2.40
C VAL A 128 -19.03 7.52 3.24
N THR A 129 -18.27 8.34 3.97
CA THR A 129 -18.84 9.35 4.84
C THR A 129 -18.38 10.74 4.39
N GLU A 130 -19.32 11.70 4.47
CA GLU A 130 -19.04 13.11 4.28
C GLU A 130 -18.97 13.75 5.67
N GLU A 131 -17.84 14.40 5.98
CA GLU A 131 -17.66 14.95 7.30
C GLU A 131 -17.90 16.46 7.34
N ASN A 132 -18.81 16.89 8.21
CA ASN A 132 -19.04 18.29 8.61
C ASN A 132 -19.32 19.28 7.47
N GLY A 133 -19.95 18.84 6.38
CA GLY A 133 -20.33 19.74 5.29
C GLY A 133 -19.16 20.35 4.54
N SER A 134 -17.96 19.85 4.73
CA SER A 134 -16.79 20.22 3.93
C SER A 134 -16.70 19.31 2.71
N ASP A 135 -15.88 19.70 1.72
CA ASP A 135 -15.61 18.86 0.54
C ASP A 135 -14.72 17.66 0.85
N TRP A 136 -14.58 17.34 2.11
CA TRP A 136 -13.71 16.27 2.56
C TRP A 136 -14.50 15.00 2.80
N TYR A 137 -14.05 13.92 2.19
CA TYR A 137 -14.71 12.62 2.26
C TYR A 137 -13.78 11.61 2.94
N GLY A 138 -14.35 10.83 3.85
CA GLY A 138 -13.70 9.67 4.40
C GLY A 138 -14.39 8.41 3.95
N SER A 139 -13.71 7.29 4.04
CA SER A 139 -14.31 6.00 3.79
C SER A 139 -13.87 5.01 4.87
N ILE A 140 -14.78 4.10 5.23
CA ILE A 140 -14.51 3.01 6.15
C ILE A 140 -14.66 1.72 5.38
N HIS A 141 -13.58 0.95 5.31
CA HIS A 141 -13.56 -0.34 4.63
C HIS A 141 -13.44 -1.43 5.68
N ARG A 142 -14.30 -2.44 5.58
CA ARG A 142 -14.29 -3.58 6.50
C ARG A 142 -13.78 -4.81 5.80
N TYR A 143 -12.85 -5.48 6.46
CA TYR A 143 -12.17 -6.66 5.93
C TYR A 143 -12.25 -7.81 6.91
N VAL A 144 -12.23 -9.03 6.39
CA VAL A 144 -12.08 -10.24 7.18
C VAL A 144 -10.97 -11.08 6.58
N LEU A 145 -10.37 -11.96 7.38
CA LEU A 145 -9.37 -12.89 6.85
C LEU A 145 -10.03 -13.77 5.79
N ALA A 146 -9.39 -13.84 4.63
CA ALA A 146 -9.82 -14.74 3.57
C ALA A 146 -9.44 -16.18 3.97
N GLN A 147 -10.39 -17.07 3.85
CA GLN A 147 -10.15 -18.49 4.17
C GLN A 147 -9.89 -19.29 2.90
#